data_789ca2e20370d99d7bf7a7cb2a99ff01
#
_entry.id   789ca2e20370d99d7bf7a7cb2a99ff01
#
_cell.length_a   1.000
_cell.length_b   1.000
_cell.length_c   1.000
_cell.angle_alpha   90.00
_cell.angle_beta   90.00
_cell.angle_gamma   90.00
#
_symmetry.space_group_name_H-M   'P 1'
#
loop_
_entity.id
_entity.type
_entity.pdbx_description
1 polymer ?
#
loop_
_entity_poly.entity_id
_entity_poly.type
_entity_poly.pdbx_seq_one_letter_code
_entity_poly.pdbx_strand_id
1 'polypeptide(L)'
;VKNPIVELDGDEMTRIIWLFIKKKLILPYLDLGIEYYDLSMKSRDNANDQITVDSAAAIKKIGVGIKCATITPDEARVKEFDLKKMWRSPNGTIRNIIGGTVFREPIICKNIPKLVPSWTEPVIIGRHAFGDQYRATDFKVPGKGKMEIKWTAEDGSNEIKHEVFNFPGPGIALSMYNLDKSIEDFARSCFGYGLIKEWPVYLSTKNTILKQYDGRFKDIFQEVFKKEFETKFEKKNLTYEHRLIDDMVACAMKWSGKYIWACKNYDGDVQSDTMAQGYGSLGLMTSVLLTPDGKTMEAEAAHGTVTRHYRMHQQGKETSTNPIASIFAWTRGLAHRGKLDNNDQLIKFSKTLEAVCIDCVESGSMTKDLAILIGPSSKYLTTTQFLDELNVQLKKKLIN
;
A
#
# COMPACT_ATOMS: atom_id res chain seq x y z
N VAL A 1 -13.24 -10.18 -20.26
CA VAL A 1 -12.73 -10.77 -18.99
C VAL A 1 -13.86 -11.60 -18.37
N LYS A 2 -13.57 -12.84 -18.00
CA LYS A 2 -14.61 -13.81 -17.60
C LYS A 2 -15.28 -13.47 -16.27
N ASN A 3 -14.48 -13.12 -15.27
CA ASN A 3 -14.99 -12.81 -13.93
C ASN A 3 -14.80 -11.31 -13.62
N PRO A 4 -15.67 -10.71 -12.81
CA PRO A 4 -15.62 -9.29 -12.50
C PRO A 4 -14.46 -8.93 -11.59
N ILE A 5 -14.24 -7.62 -11.45
CA ILE A 5 -13.43 -6.98 -10.40
C ILE A 5 -14.32 -6.06 -9.57
N VAL A 6 -13.84 -5.69 -8.38
CA VAL A 6 -14.46 -4.65 -7.56
C VAL A 6 -13.70 -3.34 -7.79
N GLU A 7 -14.42 -2.30 -8.23
CA GLU A 7 -13.87 -0.95 -8.34
C GLU A 7 -14.32 -0.11 -7.15
N LEU A 8 -13.34 0.52 -6.47
CA LEU A 8 -13.60 1.45 -5.39
C LEU A 8 -13.16 2.84 -5.84
N ASP A 9 -14.12 3.70 -6.17
CA ASP A 9 -13.86 5.08 -6.56
C ASP A 9 -13.49 5.93 -5.32
N GLY A 10 -12.87 7.08 -5.54
CA GLY A 10 -12.31 7.89 -4.47
C GLY A 10 -12.69 9.36 -4.53
N ASP A 11 -11.73 10.21 -4.16
CA ASP A 11 -11.96 11.63 -3.95
C ASP A 11 -11.04 12.53 -4.80
N GLU A 12 -11.43 13.78 -4.92
CA GLU A 12 -10.66 14.93 -5.42
C GLU A 12 -9.98 14.69 -6.79
N MET A 13 -8.73 15.11 -6.97
CA MET A 13 -8.06 15.02 -8.28
C MET A 13 -7.85 13.58 -8.74
N THR A 14 -7.61 12.66 -7.81
CA THR A 14 -7.43 11.25 -8.16
C THR A 14 -8.70 10.63 -8.73
N ARG A 15 -9.90 11.01 -8.28
CA ARG A 15 -11.17 10.57 -8.87
C ARG A 15 -11.32 11.00 -10.33
N ILE A 16 -10.92 12.23 -10.65
CA ILE A 16 -10.96 12.76 -12.02
C ILE A 16 -10.01 11.97 -12.92
N ILE A 17 -8.77 11.76 -12.45
CA ILE A 17 -7.76 10.97 -13.16
C ILE A 17 -8.21 9.54 -13.34
N TRP A 18 -8.81 8.94 -12.32
CA TRP A 18 -9.33 7.57 -12.32
C TRP A 18 -10.33 7.34 -13.43
N LEU A 19 -11.27 8.27 -13.58
CA LEU A 19 -12.26 8.25 -14.67
C LEU A 19 -11.58 8.33 -16.06
N PHE A 20 -10.55 9.17 -16.19
CA PHE A 20 -9.82 9.30 -17.47
C PHE A 20 -9.03 8.03 -17.79
N ILE A 21 -8.34 7.45 -16.81
CA ILE A 21 -7.64 6.15 -16.97
C ILE A 21 -8.63 5.11 -17.48
N LYS A 22 -9.75 4.95 -16.77
CA LYS A 22 -10.78 3.97 -17.13
C LYS A 22 -11.28 4.15 -18.57
N LYS A 23 -11.63 5.40 -18.93
CA LYS A 23 -12.17 5.72 -20.26
C LYS A 23 -11.15 5.62 -21.40
N LYS A 24 -9.88 5.94 -21.16
CA LYS A 24 -8.86 6.00 -22.20
C LYS A 24 -8.01 4.75 -22.31
N LEU A 25 -7.70 4.08 -21.18
CA LEU A 25 -6.69 3.03 -21.13
C LEU A 25 -7.23 1.64 -20.74
N ILE A 26 -8.45 1.52 -20.23
CA ILE A 26 -9.01 0.26 -19.76
C ILE A 26 -10.21 -0.19 -20.61
N LEU A 27 -11.33 0.52 -20.54
CA LEU A 27 -12.57 0.13 -21.18
C LEU A 27 -12.55 0.06 -22.72
N PRO A 28 -11.71 0.84 -23.45
CA PRO A 28 -11.59 0.66 -24.89
C PRO A 28 -10.94 -0.65 -25.34
N TYR A 29 -10.24 -1.34 -24.40
CA TYR A 29 -9.47 -2.54 -24.70
C TYR A 29 -10.02 -3.81 -24.04
N LEU A 30 -10.82 -3.67 -22.99
CA LEU A 30 -11.31 -4.78 -22.17
C LEU A 30 -12.82 -4.70 -21.99
N ASP A 31 -13.49 -5.80 -22.31
CA ASP A 31 -14.85 -6.07 -21.84
C ASP A 31 -14.76 -6.61 -20.41
N LEU A 32 -15.06 -5.75 -19.44
CA LEU A 32 -14.78 -5.96 -18.02
C LEU A 32 -16.05 -5.78 -17.18
N GLY A 33 -16.46 -6.84 -16.49
CA GLY A 33 -17.48 -6.74 -15.44
C GLY A 33 -16.93 -6.00 -14.22
N ILE A 34 -17.62 -4.95 -13.78
CA ILE A 34 -17.20 -4.11 -12.64
C ILE A 34 -18.31 -4.05 -11.61
N GLU A 35 -18.02 -4.50 -10.39
CA GLU A 35 -18.84 -4.21 -9.22
C GLU A 35 -18.33 -2.92 -8.59
N TYR A 36 -19.09 -1.83 -8.74
CA TYR A 36 -18.66 -0.46 -8.44
C TYR A 36 -19.13 0.00 -7.07
N TYR A 37 -18.20 0.59 -6.30
CA TYR A 37 -18.46 1.24 -5.02
C TYR A 37 -17.91 2.65 -5.02
N ASP A 38 -18.75 3.65 -4.74
CA ASP A 38 -18.33 5.04 -4.58
C ASP A 38 -17.88 5.29 -3.13
N LEU A 39 -16.56 5.29 -2.90
CA LEU A 39 -15.96 5.60 -1.60
C LEU A 39 -15.61 7.09 -1.43
N SER A 40 -16.23 7.99 -2.20
CA SER A 40 -16.09 9.42 -1.96
C SER A 40 -16.56 9.80 -0.56
N MET A 41 -16.02 10.86 -0.04
CA MET A 41 -16.32 11.35 1.31
C MET A 41 -17.82 11.50 1.55
N LYS A 42 -18.53 12.08 0.57
CA LYS A 42 -19.98 12.30 0.64
C LYS A 42 -20.78 10.99 0.61
N SER A 43 -20.40 10.06 -0.25
CA SER A 43 -21.05 8.75 -0.34
C SER A 43 -20.88 7.94 0.95
N ARG A 44 -19.68 7.96 1.51
CA ARG A 44 -19.36 7.29 2.78
C ARG A 44 -20.15 7.90 3.95
N ASP A 45 -20.22 9.24 4.04
CA ASP A 45 -20.99 9.93 5.09
C ASP A 45 -22.47 9.60 5.01
N ASN A 46 -23.05 9.61 3.80
CA ASN A 46 -24.47 9.27 3.56
C ASN A 46 -24.77 7.82 4.01
N ALA A 47 -23.88 6.89 3.72
CA ALA A 47 -23.99 5.48 4.07
C ALA A 47 -23.54 5.13 5.50
N ASN A 48 -23.22 6.12 6.33
CA ASN A 48 -22.60 5.90 7.65
C ASN A 48 -21.36 4.98 7.58
N ASP A 49 -20.57 5.11 6.52
CA ASP A 49 -19.38 4.33 6.15
C ASP A 49 -19.63 2.82 5.90
N GLN A 50 -20.91 2.39 5.85
CA GLN A 50 -21.24 0.99 5.56
C GLN A 50 -20.74 0.56 4.18
N ILE A 51 -20.75 1.46 3.20
CA ILE A 51 -20.27 1.20 1.84
C ILE A 51 -18.80 0.75 1.80
N THR A 52 -17.97 1.20 2.75
CA THR A 52 -16.57 0.74 2.88
C THR A 52 -16.52 -0.73 3.33
N VAL A 53 -17.38 -1.11 4.27
CA VAL A 53 -17.49 -2.49 4.75
C VAL A 53 -18.00 -3.41 3.63
N ASP A 54 -19.04 -2.98 2.92
CA ASP A 54 -19.66 -3.74 1.82
C ASP A 54 -18.66 -3.97 0.68
N SER A 55 -17.89 -2.92 0.32
CA SER A 55 -16.85 -3.03 -0.71
C SER A 55 -15.74 -4.01 -0.33
N ALA A 56 -15.31 -4.02 0.93
CA ALA A 56 -14.31 -4.97 1.42
C ALA A 56 -14.85 -6.42 1.41
N ALA A 57 -16.12 -6.62 1.75
CA ALA A 57 -16.78 -7.93 1.66
C ALA A 57 -16.87 -8.42 0.20
N ALA A 58 -17.20 -7.51 -0.73
CA ALA A 58 -17.22 -7.80 -2.16
C ALA A 58 -15.83 -8.22 -2.68
N ILE A 59 -14.76 -7.51 -2.26
CA ILE A 59 -13.39 -7.88 -2.62
C ILE A 59 -13.05 -9.28 -2.13
N LYS A 60 -13.40 -9.64 -0.90
CA LYS A 60 -13.17 -11.01 -0.39
C LYS A 60 -13.90 -12.07 -1.21
N LYS A 61 -15.11 -11.78 -1.67
CA LYS A 61 -15.94 -12.68 -2.47
C LYS A 61 -15.40 -12.84 -3.90
N ILE A 62 -15.00 -11.73 -4.53
CA ILE A 62 -14.59 -11.68 -5.95
C ILE A 62 -13.09 -11.97 -6.13
N GLY A 63 -12.28 -11.68 -5.10
CA GLY A 63 -10.85 -11.92 -5.08
C GLY A 63 -10.01 -10.75 -5.61
N VAL A 64 -10.60 -9.74 -6.26
CA VAL A 64 -9.87 -8.60 -6.83
C VAL A 64 -10.58 -7.29 -6.55
N GLY A 65 -9.89 -6.38 -5.86
CA GLY A 65 -10.26 -4.99 -5.66
C GLY A 65 -9.27 -4.05 -6.33
N ILE A 66 -9.77 -2.98 -6.92
CA ILE A 66 -8.97 -1.91 -7.53
C ILE A 66 -9.48 -0.59 -6.98
N LYS A 67 -8.64 0.13 -6.24
CA LYS A 67 -9.07 1.25 -5.41
C LYS A 67 -8.39 2.56 -5.80
N CYS A 68 -9.22 3.60 -5.99
CA CYS A 68 -8.80 4.99 -6.06
C CYS A 68 -8.45 5.54 -4.66
N ALA A 69 -7.65 6.61 -4.61
CA ALA A 69 -7.34 7.27 -3.35
C ALA A 69 -8.57 7.93 -2.72
N THR A 70 -8.70 7.81 -1.41
CA THR A 70 -9.82 8.32 -0.62
C THR A 70 -9.35 9.27 0.48
N ILE A 71 -10.18 10.23 0.86
CA ILE A 71 -9.93 11.13 1.99
C ILE A 71 -10.10 10.37 3.31
N THR A 72 -9.13 10.50 4.21
CA THR A 72 -9.33 10.24 5.64
C THR A 72 -9.55 11.60 6.31
N PRO A 73 -10.76 11.90 6.81
CA PRO A 73 -11.07 13.23 7.30
C PRO A 73 -10.38 13.52 8.62
N ASP A 74 -9.87 14.74 8.74
CA ASP A 74 -9.52 15.43 9.97
C ASP A 74 -10.62 16.41 10.36
N GLU A 75 -10.41 17.19 11.42
CA GLU A 75 -11.37 18.20 11.90
C GLU A 75 -11.71 19.26 10.84
N ALA A 76 -10.73 19.65 10.00
CA ALA A 76 -10.94 20.61 8.92
C ALA A 76 -11.84 20.03 7.83
N ARG A 77 -11.60 18.77 7.46
CA ARG A 77 -12.42 18.05 6.47
C ARG A 77 -13.83 17.77 6.96
N VAL A 78 -14.01 17.48 8.25
CA VAL A 78 -15.36 17.34 8.85
C VAL A 78 -16.18 18.61 8.65
N LYS A 79 -15.58 19.78 8.87
CA LYS A 79 -16.25 21.08 8.64
C LYS A 79 -16.45 21.38 7.16
N GLU A 80 -15.45 21.12 6.33
CA GLU A 80 -15.51 21.38 4.88
C GLU A 80 -16.65 20.62 4.18
N PHE A 81 -16.83 19.35 4.53
CA PHE A 81 -17.82 18.46 3.92
C PHE A 81 -19.12 18.35 4.71
N ASP A 82 -19.24 19.07 5.83
CA ASP A 82 -20.39 18.97 6.75
C ASP A 82 -20.72 17.52 7.14
N LEU A 83 -19.68 16.80 7.62
CA LEU A 83 -19.79 15.39 7.93
C LEU A 83 -20.46 15.16 9.28
N LYS A 84 -21.23 14.08 9.37
CA LYS A 84 -21.88 13.61 10.61
C LYS A 84 -20.88 13.34 11.73
N LYS A 85 -19.66 12.86 11.35
CA LYS A 85 -18.55 12.63 12.27
C LYS A 85 -17.24 12.48 11.53
N MET A 86 -16.12 12.43 12.25
CA MET A 86 -14.80 12.12 11.71
C MET A 86 -14.67 10.62 11.47
N TRP A 87 -14.91 10.21 10.22
CA TRP A 87 -14.86 8.80 9.80
C TRP A 87 -13.45 8.24 9.85
N ARG A 88 -13.33 6.94 10.13
CA ARG A 88 -12.05 6.23 10.09
C ARG A 88 -11.49 6.16 8.68
N SER A 89 -10.19 5.84 8.56
CA SER A 89 -9.56 5.57 7.27
C SER A 89 -10.22 4.39 6.57
N PRO A 90 -10.70 4.55 5.32
CA PRO A 90 -11.23 3.43 4.55
C PRO A 90 -10.21 2.33 4.32
N ASN A 91 -8.94 2.70 4.09
CA ASN A 91 -7.85 1.75 3.91
C ASN A 91 -7.68 0.86 5.16
N GLY A 92 -7.76 1.45 6.36
CA GLY A 92 -7.72 0.70 7.61
C GLY A 92 -8.87 -0.29 7.74
N THR A 93 -10.10 0.13 7.41
CA THR A 93 -11.30 -0.73 7.45
C THR A 93 -11.18 -1.88 6.44
N ILE A 94 -10.81 -1.60 5.19
CA ILE A 94 -10.65 -2.60 4.14
C ILE A 94 -9.58 -3.63 4.53
N ARG A 95 -8.39 -3.17 4.94
CA ARG A 95 -7.28 -4.03 5.35
C ARG A 95 -7.64 -4.95 6.52
N ASN A 96 -8.39 -4.43 7.49
CA ASN A 96 -8.84 -5.23 8.64
C ASN A 96 -9.86 -6.30 8.26
N ILE A 97 -10.71 -6.05 7.27
CA ILE A 97 -11.73 -7.00 6.80
C ILE A 97 -11.09 -8.06 5.89
N ILE A 98 -10.24 -7.65 4.96
CA ILE A 98 -9.60 -8.55 4.00
C ILE A 98 -8.51 -9.37 4.68
N GLY A 99 -7.72 -8.74 5.55
CA GLY A 99 -6.47 -9.29 6.08
C GLY A 99 -5.34 -9.20 5.04
N GLY A 100 -4.18 -9.79 5.36
CA GLY A 100 -3.05 -9.84 4.44
C GLY A 100 -1.97 -8.80 4.73
N THR A 101 -1.07 -8.66 3.76
CA THR A 101 0.11 -7.81 3.83
C THR A 101 0.08 -6.78 2.73
N VAL A 102 0.43 -5.54 3.04
CA VAL A 102 0.61 -4.49 2.03
C VAL A 102 2.02 -4.57 1.49
N PHE A 103 2.15 -4.81 0.18
CA PHE A 103 3.42 -4.74 -0.54
C PHE A 103 3.50 -3.44 -1.33
N ARG A 104 4.56 -2.67 -1.09
CA ARG A 104 4.86 -1.43 -1.81
C ARG A 104 6.14 -1.60 -2.61
N GLU A 105 6.03 -1.42 -3.91
CA GLU A 105 7.11 -1.64 -4.89
C GLU A 105 7.32 -0.35 -5.70
N PRO A 106 8.56 0.17 -5.81
CA PRO A 106 8.85 1.34 -6.62
C PRO A 106 8.76 1.01 -8.12
N ILE A 107 8.24 1.96 -8.89
CA ILE A 107 8.29 1.96 -10.34
C ILE A 107 9.57 2.69 -10.75
N ILE A 108 10.51 1.98 -11.34
CA ILE A 108 11.82 2.53 -11.71
C ILE A 108 11.80 2.99 -13.16
N CYS A 109 12.08 4.29 -13.36
CA CYS A 109 12.37 4.89 -14.66
C CYS A 109 13.83 5.34 -14.67
N LYS A 110 14.60 4.92 -15.68
CA LYS A 110 16.07 5.12 -15.74
C LYS A 110 16.50 6.58 -15.77
N ASN A 111 15.70 7.44 -16.37
CA ASN A 111 15.98 8.87 -16.50
C ASN A 111 15.53 9.70 -15.27
N ILE A 112 14.82 9.13 -14.32
CA ILE A 112 14.44 9.82 -13.09
C ILE A 112 15.57 9.67 -12.07
N PRO A 113 16.17 10.79 -11.59
CA PRO A 113 17.24 10.77 -10.62
C PRO A 113 16.78 10.17 -9.31
N LYS A 114 17.57 9.25 -8.75
CA LYS A 114 17.34 8.67 -7.43
C LYS A 114 18.11 9.47 -6.38
N LEU A 115 17.50 9.71 -5.22
CA LEU A 115 18.18 10.34 -4.09
C LEU A 115 19.24 9.43 -3.48
N VAL A 116 19.06 8.10 -3.61
CA VAL A 116 20.05 7.10 -3.21
C VAL A 116 20.57 6.41 -4.47
N PRO A 117 21.75 6.82 -4.98
CA PRO A 117 22.28 6.33 -6.26
C PRO A 117 22.51 4.81 -6.33
N SER A 118 22.78 4.18 -5.19
CA SER A 118 22.98 2.73 -5.09
C SER A 118 21.71 1.90 -5.37
N TRP A 119 20.52 2.48 -5.26
CA TRP A 119 19.26 1.76 -5.48
C TRP A 119 18.96 1.54 -6.96
N THR A 120 19.70 0.64 -7.57
CA THR A 120 19.55 0.31 -9.00
C THR A 120 18.41 -0.67 -9.27
N GLU A 121 18.03 -1.44 -8.25
CA GLU A 121 16.99 -2.45 -8.29
C GLU A 121 15.89 -2.14 -7.26
N PRO A 122 14.66 -2.61 -7.43
CA PRO A 122 13.59 -2.29 -6.49
C PRO A 122 13.78 -2.96 -5.12
N VAL A 123 13.44 -2.21 -4.08
CA VAL A 123 13.22 -2.73 -2.72
C VAL A 123 11.71 -2.79 -2.49
N ILE A 124 11.19 -3.95 -2.10
CA ILE A 124 9.79 -4.12 -1.79
C ILE A 124 9.59 -4.07 -0.28
N ILE A 125 8.78 -3.13 0.20
CA ILE A 125 8.35 -3.11 1.59
C ILE A 125 7.13 -4.00 1.75
N GLY A 126 7.23 -5.02 2.60
CA GLY A 126 6.11 -5.81 3.09
C GLY A 126 5.65 -5.24 4.44
N ARG A 127 4.53 -4.50 4.47
CA ARG A 127 3.98 -3.90 5.67
C ARG A 127 2.92 -4.81 6.29
N HIS A 128 3.09 -5.14 7.57
CA HIS A 128 2.04 -5.79 8.36
C HIS A 128 0.87 -4.83 8.54
N ALA A 129 -0.29 -5.16 8.00
CA ALA A 129 -1.42 -4.24 7.93
C ALA A 129 -2.37 -4.33 9.13
N PHE A 130 -1.93 -4.89 10.25
CA PHE A 130 -2.75 -5.14 11.42
C PHE A 130 -2.05 -4.73 12.72
N GLY A 131 -2.84 -4.28 13.71
CA GLY A 131 -2.37 -4.07 15.08
C GLY A 131 -1.43 -2.87 15.27
N ASP A 132 -0.60 -2.96 16.28
CA ASP A 132 0.41 -1.99 16.69
C ASP A 132 -0.22 -0.58 16.93
N GLN A 133 0.48 0.50 16.57
CA GLN A 133 0.03 1.87 16.77
C GLN A 133 -1.32 2.17 16.07
N TYR A 134 -1.65 1.47 15.00
CA TYR A 134 -2.91 1.67 14.24
C TYR A 134 -4.15 1.09 14.92
N ARG A 135 -3.96 0.30 15.96
CA ARG A 135 -4.99 -0.27 16.84
C ARG A 135 -4.75 0.06 18.31
N ALA A 136 -3.98 1.10 18.56
CA ALA A 136 -3.67 1.53 19.93
C ALA A 136 -4.88 2.15 20.63
N THR A 137 -4.87 2.00 21.95
CA THR A 137 -5.71 2.78 22.85
C THR A 137 -4.82 3.80 23.55
N ASP A 138 -5.01 5.08 23.25
CA ASP A 138 -4.25 6.19 23.82
C ASP A 138 -5.17 7.19 24.54
N PHE A 139 -4.65 7.84 25.57
CA PHE A 139 -5.39 8.82 26.35
C PHE A 139 -4.48 9.81 27.09
N LYS A 140 -5.06 10.96 27.43
CA LYS A 140 -4.41 11.95 28.30
C LYS A 140 -4.58 11.53 29.76
N VAL A 141 -3.48 11.46 30.50
CA VAL A 141 -3.48 11.27 31.95
C VAL A 141 -3.69 12.63 32.60
N PRO A 142 -4.76 12.84 33.39
CA PRO A 142 -5.13 14.17 33.87
C PRO A 142 -4.31 14.67 35.06
N GLY A 143 -3.60 13.77 35.77
CA GLY A 143 -2.86 14.16 36.98
C GLY A 143 -2.09 13.01 37.60
N LYS A 144 -1.77 13.16 38.88
CA LYS A 144 -1.09 12.09 39.65
C LYS A 144 -1.94 10.81 39.67
N GLY A 145 -1.30 9.66 39.46
CA GLY A 145 -1.99 8.39 39.49
C GLY A 145 -1.17 7.23 38.91
N LYS A 146 -1.67 6.04 39.08
CA LYS A 146 -1.02 4.82 38.66
C LYS A 146 -1.65 4.29 37.37
N MET A 147 -0.83 3.95 36.38
CA MET A 147 -1.25 3.22 35.18
C MET A 147 -0.89 1.74 35.32
N GLU A 148 -1.87 0.89 35.01
CA GLU A 148 -1.71 -0.57 35.02
C GLU A 148 -2.24 -1.16 33.71
N ILE A 149 -1.62 -2.24 33.24
CA ILE A 149 -2.14 -3.11 32.18
C ILE A 149 -2.59 -4.40 32.83
N LYS A 150 -3.80 -4.83 32.47
CA LYS A 150 -4.40 -6.06 32.98
C LYS A 150 -4.91 -6.89 31.82
N TRP A 151 -4.59 -8.18 31.84
CA TRP A 151 -5.22 -9.21 31.02
C TRP A 151 -5.89 -10.25 31.94
N THR A 152 -7.10 -10.65 31.59
CA THR A 152 -7.85 -11.67 32.32
C THR A 152 -8.31 -12.73 31.35
N ALA A 153 -8.09 -14.00 31.68
CA ALA A 153 -8.61 -15.12 30.90
C ALA A 153 -10.14 -15.06 30.84
N GLU A 154 -10.74 -15.52 29.73
CA GLU A 154 -12.19 -15.47 29.50
C GLU A 154 -12.98 -16.22 30.59
N ASP A 155 -12.45 -17.34 31.07
CA ASP A 155 -13.02 -18.15 32.16
C ASP A 155 -12.66 -17.63 33.57
N GLY A 156 -11.92 -16.54 33.68
CA GLY A 156 -11.46 -15.95 34.92
C GLY A 156 -10.37 -16.76 35.64
N SER A 157 -9.85 -17.85 35.05
CA SER A 157 -8.89 -18.75 35.69
C SER A 157 -7.51 -18.16 35.92
N ASN A 158 -7.14 -17.14 35.14
CA ASN A 158 -5.82 -16.50 35.19
C ASN A 158 -5.89 -15.01 34.92
N GLU A 159 -4.98 -14.29 35.55
CA GLU A 159 -4.86 -12.84 35.41
C GLU A 159 -3.39 -12.44 35.33
N ILE A 160 -3.05 -11.59 34.40
CA ILE A 160 -1.74 -10.95 34.27
C ILE A 160 -1.92 -9.46 34.51
N LYS A 161 -1.18 -8.90 35.47
CA LYS A 161 -1.24 -7.48 35.80
C LYS A 161 0.17 -6.92 35.92
N HIS A 162 0.39 -5.78 35.24
CA HIS A 162 1.65 -5.03 35.32
C HIS A 162 1.38 -3.58 35.64
N GLU A 163 2.08 -3.05 36.63
CA GLU A 163 2.20 -1.61 36.80
C GLU A 163 3.10 -1.07 35.69
N VAL A 164 2.59 -0.10 34.92
CA VAL A 164 3.32 0.52 33.80
C VAL A 164 4.13 1.71 34.31
N PHE A 165 3.43 2.63 35.02
CA PHE A 165 4.05 3.84 35.52
C PHE A 165 3.20 4.49 36.61
N ASN A 166 3.87 5.13 37.56
CA ASN A 166 3.23 5.95 38.58
C ASN A 166 3.44 7.44 38.25
N PHE A 167 2.42 8.06 37.66
CA PHE A 167 2.48 9.44 37.16
C PHE A 167 2.59 10.44 38.30
N PRO A 168 3.62 11.30 38.32
CA PRO A 168 3.74 12.37 39.30
C PRO A 168 2.86 13.60 38.99
N GLY A 169 2.27 13.67 37.77
CA GLY A 169 1.44 14.74 37.26
C GLY A 169 0.80 14.37 35.91
N PRO A 170 0.25 15.33 35.17
CA PRO A 170 -0.36 15.06 33.85
C PRO A 170 0.61 14.46 32.86
N GLY A 171 0.10 13.65 31.92
CA GLY A 171 0.88 12.99 30.89
C GLY A 171 0.03 12.37 29.79
N ILE A 172 0.61 11.46 29.05
CA ILE A 172 -0.04 10.67 28.01
C ILE A 172 0.30 9.18 28.21
N ALA A 173 -0.59 8.31 27.81
CA ALA A 173 -0.39 6.87 27.88
C ALA A 173 -0.98 6.19 26.66
N LEU A 174 -0.42 5.03 26.31
CA LEU A 174 -0.82 4.22 25.15
C LEU A 174 -0.63 2.75 25.46
N SER A 175 -1.54 1.92 24.96
CA SER A 175 -1.34 0.47 24.83
C SER A 175 -1.66 0.02 23.41
N MET A 176 -0.96 -1.01 22.94
CA MET A 176 -1.16 -1.63 21.64
C MET A 176 -1.08 -3.15 21.74
N TYR A 177 -1.54 -3.85 20.72
CA TYR A 177 -1.56 -5.31 20.68
C TYR A 177 -1.34 -5.85 19.27
N ASN A 178 -1.04 -7.13 19.19
CA ASN A 178 -1.05 -7.92 17.97
C ASN A 178 -1.51 -9.34 18.26
N LEU A 179 -1.70 -10.16 17.22
CA LEU A 179 -2.14 -11.55 17.30
C LEU A 179 -1.13 -12.46 16.62
N ASP A 180 -0.81 -13.59 17.26
CA ASP A 180 0.10 -14.60 16.69
C ASP A 180 -0.35 -15.03 15.30
N LYS A 181 -1.64 -15.34 15.12
CA LYS A 181 -2.20 -15.72 13.82
C LYS A 181 -1.97 -14.65 12.74
N SER A 182 -2.12 -13.37 13.09
CA SER A 182 -1.88 -12.26 12.15
C SER A 182 -0.39 -12.15 11.78
N ILE A 183 0.50 -12.37 12.74
CA ILE A 183 1.96 -12.37 12.50
C ILE A 183 2.38 -13.57 11.65
N GLU A 184 1.80 -14.75 11.90
CA GLU A 184 2.03 -15.94 11.05
C GLU A 184 1.61 -15.69 9.60
N ASP A 185 0.43 -15.11 9.40
CA ASP A 185 -0.08 -14.80 8.05
C ASP A 185 0.77 -13.75 7.35
N PHE A 186 1.28 -12.77 8.09
CA PHE A 186 2.26 -11.81 7.60
C PHE A 186 3.56 -12.48 7.16
N ALA A 187 4.09 -13.39 7.97
CA ALA A 187 5.28 -14.17 7.63
C ALA A 187 5.08 -14.99 6.35
N ARG A 188 3.95 -15.73 6.26
CA ARG A 188 3.60 -16.52 5.06
C ARG A 188 3.48 -15.66 3.81
N SER A 189 2.86 -14.48 3.92
CA SER A 189 2.75 -13.53 2.80
C SER A 189 4.13 -13.06 2.32
N CYS A 190 5.01 -12.67 3.24
CA CYS A 190 6.35 -12.18 2.89
C CYS A 190 7.20 -13.28 2.25
N PHE A 191 7.22 -14.48 2.82
CA PHE A 191 7.98 -15.61 2.27
C PHE A 191 7.40 -16.09 0.94
N GLY A 192 6.07 -16.17 0.82
CA GLY A 192 5.39 -16.49 -0.44
C GLY A 192 5.73 -15.51 -1.54
N TYR A 193 5.73 -14.21 -1.22
CA TYR A 193 6.09 -13.16 -2.17
C TYR A 193 7.58 -13.22 -2.54
N GLY A 194 8.45 -13.54 -1.57
CA GLY A 194 9.88 -13.79 -1.80
C GLY A 194 10.13 -14.92 -2.81
N LEU A 195 9.39 -16.03 -2.67
CA LEU A 195 9.47 -17.14 -3.64
C LEU A 195 8.98 -16.75 -5.03
N ILE A 196 7.92 -15.94 -5.15
CA ILE A 196 7.39 -15.46 -6.43
C ILE A 196 8.39 -14.54 -7.15
N LYS A 197 9.01 -13.64 -6.39
CA LYS A 197 10.01 -12.69 -6.92
C LYS A 197 11.39 -13.32 -7.09
N GLU A 198 11.65 -14.44 -6.44
CA GLU A 198 12.98 -15.06 -6.29
C GLU A 198 13.98 -14.11 -5.61
N TRP A 199 13.53 -13.48 -4.51
CA TRP A 199 14.30 -12.52 -3.73
C TRP A 199 14.37 -12.93 -2.26
N PRO A 200 15.48 -12.58 -1.55
CA PRO A 200 15.60 -12.79 -0.12
C PRO A 200 14.59 -11.94 0.66
N VAL A 201 14.31 -12.37 1.88
CA VAL A 201 13.40 -11.68 2.79
C VAL A 201 14.13 -11.28 4.06
N TYR A 202 14.00 -10.03 4.45
CA TYR A 202 14.52 -9.49 5.70
C TYR A 202 13.38 -9.01 6.58
N LEU A 203 13.27 -9.53 7.80
CA LEU A 203 12.38 -8.97 8.82
C LEU A 203 13.17 -7.98 9.68
N SER A 204 12.65 -6.80 9.92
CA SER A 204 13.22 -5.88 10.90
C SER A 204 12.31 -5.63 12.09
N THR A 205 12.93 -5.57 13.28
CA THR A 205 12.26 -5.27 14.55
C THR A 205 13.21 -4.50 15.48
N LYS A 206 12.70 -4.06 16.63
CA LYS A 206 13.54 -3.53 17.72
C LYS A 206 13.40 -4.44 18.97
N ASN A 207 13.55 -5.74 18.79
CA ASN A 207 13.39 -6.73 19.84
C ASN A 207 14.40 -6.61 21.00
N THR A 208 15.49 -5.86 20.83
CA THR A 208 16.40 -5.52 21.92
C THR A 208 15.78 -4.55 22.92
N ILE A 209 14.79 -3.77 22.53
CA ILE A 209 14.00 -2.85 23.37
C ILE A 209 12.65 -3.45 23.71
N LEU A 210 11.84 -3.80 22.72
CA LEU A 210 10.53 -4.44 22.88
C LEU A 210 10.70 -5.98 22.91
N LYS A 211 11.33 -6.48 23.98
CA LYS A 211 11.79 -7.87 24.07
C LYS A 211 10.70 -8.91 23.86
N GLN A 212 9.52 -8.69 24.43
CA GLN A 212 8.38 -9.59 24.27
C GLN A 212 7.61 -9.30 22.99
N TYR A 213 7.25 -8.04 22.77
CA TYR A 213 6.39 -7.66 21.65
C TYR A 213 7.09 -7.91 20.29
N ASP A 214 8.21 -7.28 20.05
CA ASP A 214 8.99 -7.45 18.82
C ASP A 214 9.69 -8.82 18.77
N GLY A 215 10.05 -9.38 19.94
CA GLY A 215 10.57 -10.74 20.06
C GLY A 215 9.58 -11.77 19.52
N ARG A 216 8.28 -11.60 19.77
CA ARG A 216 7.25 -12.52 19.27
C ARG A 216 7.17 -12.51 17.73
N PHE A 217 7.31 -11.34 17.08
CA PHE A 217 7.41 -11.24 15.62
C PHE A 217 8.61 -12.03 15.09
N LYS A 218 9.78 -11.83 15.68
CA LYS A 218 11.00 -12.54 15.31
C LYS A 218 10.84 -14.06 15.44
N ASP A 219 10.30 -14.52 16.55
CA ASP A 219 10.16 -15.94 16.85
C ASP A 219 9.16 -16.62 15.90
N ILE A 220 7.98 -16.01 15.68
CA ILE A 220 6.97 -16.54 14.75
C ILE A 220 7.52 -16.59 13.32
N PHE A 221 8.20 -15.53 12.85
CA PHE A 221 8.81 -15.55 11.51
C PHE A 221 9.81 -16.70 11.37
N GLN A 222 10.64 -16.92 12.38
CA GLN A 222 11.61 -18.02 12.38
C GLN A 222 10.94 -19.40 12.40
N GLU A 223 9.86 -19.56 13.21
CA GLU A 223 9.08 -20.80 13.27
C GLU A 223 8.41 -21.11 11.92
N VAL A 224 7.72 -20.12 11.32
CA VAL A 224 7.07 -20.27 10.00
C VAL A 224 8.09 -20.56 8.92
N PHE A 225 9.24 -19.85 8.90
CA PHE A 225 10.31 -20.07 7.93
C PHE A 225 10.78 -21.51 7.98
N LYS A 226 11.26 -21.98 9.14
CA LYS A 226 11.77 -23.33 9.33
C LYS A 226 10.77 -24.41 8.93
N LYS A 227 9.51 -24.23 9.35
CA LYS A 227 8.47 -25.24 9.16
C LYS A 227 7.96 -25.32 7.70
N GLU A 228 7.83 -24.18 7.02
CA GLU A 228 7.05 -24.12 5.78
C GLU A 228 7.86 -23.67 4.55
N PHE A 229 8.99 -22.95 4.74
CA PHE A 229 9.66 -22.24 3.66
C PHE A 229 11.16 -22.57 3.50
N GLU A 230 11.88 -23.00 4.50
CA GLU A 230 13.33 -23.22 4.49
C GLU A 230 13.78 -24.05 3.27
N THR A 231 13.23 -25.25 3.09
CA THR A 231 13.55 -26.11 1.96
C THR A 231 13.22 -25.48 0.59
N LYS A 232 12.17 -24.65 0.52
CA LYS A 232 11.79 -23.96 -0.72
C LYS A 232 12.75 -22.83 -1.06
N PHE A 233 13.24 -22.11 -0.03
CA PHE A 233 14.23 -21.06 -0.17
C PHE A 233 15.58 -21.62 -0.56
N GLU A 234 16.03 -22.70 0.10
CA GLU A 234 17.27 -23.41 -0.23
C GLU A 234 17.30 -23.86 -1.70
N LYS A 235 16.21 -24.48 -2.19
CA LYS A 235 16.11 -24.91 -3.61
C LYS A 235 16.25 -23.78 -4.62
N LYS A 236 15.95 -22.54 -4.22
CA LYS A 236 16.06 -21.33 -5.05
C LYS A 236 17.29 -20.49 -4.70
N ASN A 237 18.13 -20.96 -3.77
CA ASN A 237 19.29 -20.22 -3.27
C ASN A 237 18.92 -18.84 -2.68
N LEU A 238 17.80 -18.77 -1.96
CA LEU A 238 17.28 -17.59 -1.29
C LEU A 238 17.54 -17.67 0.22
N THR A 239 17.60 -16.49 0.87
CA THR A 239 17.86 -16.39 2.30
C THR A 239 16.73 -15.64 3.02
N TYR A 240 16.58 -15.94 4.31
CA TYR A 240 15.81 -15.16 5.26
C TYR A 240 16.71 -14.73 6.42
N GLU A 241 16.65 -13.46 6.81
CA GLU A 241 17.33 -12.94 7.98
C GLU A 241 16.41 -12.02 8.78
N HIS A 242 16.55 -12.06 10.11
CA HIS A 242 16.03 -11.04 11.01
C HIS A 242 17.15 -10.05 11.34
N ARG A 243 16.85 -8.75 11.27
CA ARG A 243 17.78 -7.65 11.62
C ARG A 243 17.13 -6.64 12.55
N LEU A 244 17.94 -5.94 13.34
CA LEU A 244 17.44 -4.76 14.03
C LEU A 244 17.11 -3.67 13.01
N ILE A 245 16.03 -2.89 13.26
CA ILE A 245 15.53 -1.90 12.30
C ILE A 245 16.57 -0.87 11.90
N ASP A 246 17.37 -0.39 12.85
CA ASP A 246 18.45 0.57 12.60
C ASP A 246 19.57 -0.03 11.74
N ASP A 247 19.96 -1.29 11.97
CA ASP A 247 20.90 -2.01 11.11
C ASP A 247 20.30 -2.23 9.70
N MET A 248 19.03 -2.61 9.62
CA MET A 248 18.38 -2.80 8.31
C MET A 248 18.28 -1.50 7.52
N VAL A 249 18.01 -0.35 8.16
CA VAL A 249 18.07 0.96 7.52
C VAL A 249 19.46 1.24 6.97
N ALA A 250 20.52 0.97 7.76
CA ALA A 250 21.90 1.13 7.32
C ALA A 250 22.25 0.23 6.12
N CYS A 251 21.76 -1.01 6.12
CA CYS A 251 21.89 -1.93 4.99
C CYS A 251 21.14 -1.43 3.76
N ALA A 252 19.89 -1.00 3.92
CA ALA A 252 19.07 -0.51 2.83
C ALA A 252 19.70 0.68 2.11
N MET A 253 20.37 1.59 2.84
CA MET A 253 21.07 2.73 2.25
C MET A 253 22.32 2.34 1.44
N LYS A 254 22.85 1.12 1.63
CA LYS A 254 24.08 0.64 0.99
C LYS A 254 23.81 -0.38 -0.12
N TRP A 255 22.75 -1.16 0.00
CA TRP A 255 22.42 -2.22 -0.94
C TRP A 255 21.74 -1.70 -2.19
N SER A 256 21.83 -2.48 -3.27
CA SER A 256 21.28 -2.10 -4.57
C SER A 256 19.79 -2.34 -4.73
N GLY A 257 19.19 -3.21 -3.91
CA GLY A 257 17.80 -3.67 -4.01
C GLY A 257 17.68 -5.19 -4.22
N LYS A 258 16.59 -5.64 -4.84
CA LYS A 258 16.22 -7.06 -5.04
C LYS A 258 16.04 -7.83 -3.73
N TYR A 259 15.29 -7.25 -2.79
CA TYR A 259 14.89 -7.94 -1.58
C TYR A 259 13.51 -7.45 -1.10
N ILE A 260 12.88 -8.27 -0.26
CA ILE A 260 11.66 -7.91 0.45
C ILE A 260 12.03 -7.54 1.87
N TRP A 261 11.64 -6.34 2.28
CA TRP A 261 11.81 -5.86 3.64
C TRP A 261 10.47 -5.94 4.38
N ALA A 262 10.33 -6.97 5.23
CA ALA A 262 9.18 -7.18 6.08
C ALA A 262 9.26 -6.25 7.30
N CYS A 263 8.27 -5.39 7.45
CA CYS A 263 8.19 -4.36 8.49
C CYS A 263 6.88 -4.49 9.28
N LYS A 264 6.95 -4.24 10.59
CA LYS A 264 5.73 -4.01 11.39
C LYS A 264 4.94 -2.84 10.84
N ASN A 265 3.70 -2.67 11.31
CA ASN A 265 2.74 -1.74 10.71
C ASN A 265 3.28 -0.31 10.56
N TYR A 266 3.71 0.33 11.64
CA TYR A 266 4.24 1.70 11.60
C TYR A 266 5.57 1.79 10.85
N ASP A 267 6.49 0.87 11.11
CA ASP A 267 7.80 0.81 10.45
C ASP A 267 7.62 0.71 8.93
N GLY A 268 6.69 -0.13 8.48
CA GLY A 268 6.37 -0.33 7.07
C GLY A 268 5.73 0.89 6.40
N ASP A 269 4.92 1.65 7.14
CA ASP A 269 4.37 2.91 6.67
C ASP A 269 5.48 3.94 6.40
N VAL A 270 6.33 4.16 7.40
CA VAL A 270 7.42 5.15 7.30
C VAL A 270 8.46 4.71 6.27
N GLN A 271 8.90 3.44 6.29
CA GLN A 271 9.94 2.97 5.37
C GLN A 271 9.47 2.91 3.91
N SER A 272 8.19 2.62 3.65
CA SER A 272 7.69 2.63 2.27
C SER A 272 7.71 4.04 1.66
N ASP A 273 7.36 5.07 2.44
CA ASP A 273 7.45 6.46 1.98
C ASP A 273 8.90 6.92 1.83
N THR A 274 9.79 6.51 2.75
CA THR A 274 11.24 6.75 2.62
C THR A 274 11.79 6.15 1.33
N MET A 275 11.44 4.89 1.03
CA MET A 275 11.85 4.23 -0.20
C MET A 275 11.29 4.97 -1.43
N ALA A 276 10.00 5.34 -1.43
CA ALA A 276 9.38 6.06 -2.53
C ALA A 276 10.11 7.35 -2.87
N GLN A 277 10.45 8.16 -1.86
CA GLN A 277 11.23 9.39 -2.05
C GLN A 277 12.66 9.08 -2.54
N GLY A 278 13.29 8.06 -1.99
CA GLY A 278 14.63 7.64 -2.39
C GLY A 278 14.73 7.21 -3.86
N TYR A 279 13.67 6.57 -4.40
CA TYR A 279 13.55 6.22 -5.81
C TYR A 279 13.10 7.39 -6.72
N GLY A 280 12.76 8.54 -6.14
CA GLY A 280 12.48 9.79 -6.84
C GLY A 280 11.11 10.39 -6.60
N SER A 281 10.05 9.61 -6.46
CA SER A 281 8.68 10.15 -6.30
C SER A 281 7.72 9.13 -5.70
N LEU A 282 6.87 9.60 -4.77
CA LEU A 282 5.73 8.82 -4.26
C LEU A 282 4.73 8.47 -5.39
N GLY A 283 4.65 9.28 -6.45
CA GLY A 283 3.84 8.99 -7.65
C GLY A 283 4.35 7.82 -8.49
N LEU A 284 5.51 7.25 -8.13
CA LEU A 284 6.11 6.07 -8.73
C LEU A 284 6.15 4.87 -7.74
N MET A 285 5.17 4.77 -6.86
CA MET A 285 5.06 3.66 -5.90
C MET A 285 3.73 2.92 -6.08
N THR A 286 3.81 1.60 -6.27
CA THR A 286 2.62 0.73 -6.23
C THR A 286 2.29 0.32 -4.81
N SER A 287 1.04 -0.01 -4.55
CA SER A 287 0.57 -0.57 -3.27
C SER A 287 -0.43 -1.68 -3.54
N VAL A 288 -0.16 -2.87 -3.06
CA VAL A 288 -1.08 -4.01 -3.16
C VAL A 288 -1.23 -4.66 -1.79
N LEU A 289 -2.46 -4.89 -1.37
CA LEU A 289 -2.80 -5.76 -0.26
C LEU A 289 -3.00 -7.17 -0.81
N LEU A 290 -2.29 -8.14 -0.28
CA LEU A 290 -2.37 -9.55 -0.72
C LEU A 290 -2.60 -10.45 0.48
N THR A 291 -3.60 -11.34 0.38
CA THR A 291 -3.85 -12.36 1.41
C THR A 291 -2.76 -13.45 1.41
N PRO A 292 -2.52 -14.15 2.54
CA PRO A 292 -1.46 -15.16 2.66
C PRO A 292 -1.58 -16.31 1.66
N ASP A 293 -2.80 -16.65 1.26
CA ASP A 293 -3.08 -17.67 0.25
C ASP A 293 -2.94 -17.19 -1.20
N GLY A 294 -2.66 -15.88 -1.38
CA GLY A 294 -2.49 -15.25 -2.68
C GLY A 294 -3.77 -15.15 -3.51
N LYS A 295 -4.95 -15.43 -2.95
CA LYS A 295 -6.22 -15.45 -3.71
C LYS A 295 -6.90 -14.10 -3.78
N THR A 296 -6.80 -13.28 -2.74
CA THR A 296 -7.44 -11.97 -2.71
C THR A 296 -6.40 -10.87 -2.76
N MET A 297 -6.58 -9.94 -3.69
CA MET A 297 -5.75 -8.75 -3.84
C MET A 297 -6.61 -7.49 -3.88
N GLU A 298 -6.17 -6.45 -3.18
CA GLU A 298 -6.64 -5.08 -3.39
C GLU A 298 -5.44 -4.23 -3.81
N ALA A 299 -5.55 -3.56 -4.95
CA ALA A 299 -4.51 -2.70 -5.50
C ALA A 299 -4.92 -1.23 -5.45
N GLU A 300 -4.02 -0.36 -4.97
CA GLU A 300 -4.26 1.08 -4.87
C GLU A 300 -2.99 1.87 -5.21
N ALA A 301 -3.13 3.19 -5.42
CA ALA A 301 -1.99 4.10 -5.45
C ALA A 301 -1.51 4.36 -4.02
N ALA A 302 -0.20 4.44 -3.81
CA ALA A 302 0.38 4.68 -2.48
C ALA A 302 0.28 6.15 -2.02
N HIS A 303 -0.23 7.06 -2.85
CA HIS A 303 -0.39 8.49 -2.55
C HIS A 303 -1.84 8.85 -2.21
N GLY A 304 -2.05 10.07 -1.70
CA GLY A 304 -3.37 10.62 -1.37
C GLY A 304 -4.12 11.19 -2.58
N THR A 305 -5.17 11.96 -2.31
CA THR A 305 -6.15 12.47 -3.28
C THR A 305 -5.71 13.69 -4.10
N VAL A 306 -4.50 14.20 -3.85
CA VAL A 306 -3.89 15.37 -4.53
C VAL A 306 -4.77 16.62 -4.48
N THR A 307 -5.17 17.00 -3.28
CA THR A 307 -6.06 18.13 -2.97
C THR A 307 -5.66 19.44 -3.65
N ARG A 308 -4.35 19.78 -3.65
CA ARG A 308 -3.87 21.02 -4.24
C ARG A 308 -4.21 21.13 -5.74
N HIS A 309 -4.01 20.06 -6.51
CA HIS A 309 -4.35 20.04 -7.93
C HIS A 309 -5.87 20.02 -8.14
N TYR A 310 -6.62 19.37 -7.23
CA TYR A 310 -8.08 19.44 -7.29
C TYR A 310 -8.60 20.86 -7.12
N ARG A 311 -8.05 21.64 -6.19
CA ARG A 311 -8.40 23.09 -6.03
C ARG A 311 -8.08 23.90 -7.29
N MET A 312 -6.96 23.62 -7.95
CA MET A 312 -6.63 24.25 -9.24
C MET A 312 -7.63 23.87 -10.33
N HIS A 313 -7.99 22.59 -10.41
CA HIS A 313 -8.99 22.09 -11.37
C HIS A 313 -10.36 22.75 -11.15
N GLN A 314 -10.82 22.89 -9.91
CA GLN A 314 -12.06 23.61 -9.58
C GLN A 314 -12.06 25.07 -10.04
N GLN A 315 -10.89 25.69 -10.16
CA GLN A 315 -10.71 27.06 -10.69
C GLN A 315 -10.58 27.09 -12.22
N GLY A 316 -10.80 25.97 -12.91
CA GLY A 316 -10.64 25.85 -14.37
C GLY A 316 -9.19 25.87 -14.84
N LYS A 317 -8.21 25.72 -13.94
CA LYS A 317 -6.79 25.67 -14.29
C LYS A 317 -6.38 24.27 -14.74
N GLU A 318 -5.54 24.21 -15.76
CA GLU A 318 -4.91 22.97 -16.21
C GLU A 318 -3.95 22.43 -15.14
N THR A 319 -3.94 21.10 -14.98
CA THR A 319 -3.06 20.42 -14.02
C THR A 319 -2.17 19.40 -14.70
N SER A 320 -0.99 19.22 -14.13
CA SER A 320 -0.08 18.14 -14.51
C SER A 320 0.11 17.25 -13.29
N THR A 321 -0.83 16.32 -13.11
CA THR A 321 -0.86 15.34 -12.03
C THR A 321 -0.47 13.98 -12.57
N ASN A 322 0.49 13.33 -11.93
CA ASN A 322 1.00 12.02 -12.35
C ASN A 322 -0.06 10.91 -12.14
N PRO A 323 -0.50 10.22 -13.21
CA PRO A 323 -1.49 9.15 -13.11
C PRO A 323 -0.87 7.75 -12.94
N ILE A 324 0.45 7.62 -12.98
CA ILE A 324 1.15 6.32 -13.15
C ILE A 324 0.80 5.35 -12.01
N ALA A 325 0.86 5.78 -10.74
CA ALA A 325 0.53 4.90 -9.64
C ALA A 325 -0.94 4.40 -9.68
N SER A 326 -1.87 5.26 -10.13
CA SER A 326 -3.27 4.88 -10.34
C SER A 326 -3.45 3.91 -11.53
N ILE A 327 -2.68 4.09 -12.61
CA ILE A 327 -2.66 3.13 -13.73
C ILE A 327 -2.12 1.78 -13.25
N PHE A 328 -1.05 1.77 -12.45
CA PHE A 328 -0.49 0.53 -11.90
C PHE A 328 -1.43 -0.14 -10.90
N ALA A 329 -2.28 0.60 -10.17
CA ALA A 329 -3.35 -0.01 -9.39
C ALA A 329 -4.29 -0.83 -10.29
N TRP A 330 -4.73 -0.27 -11.42
CA TRP A 330 -5.53 -1.00 -12.41
C TRP A 330 -4.79 -2.22 -12.96
N THR A 331 -3.55 -2.07 -13.42
CA THR A 331 -2.81 -3.16 -14.06
C THR A 331 -2.48 -4.28 -13.09
N ARG A 332 -2.14 -3.97 -11.83
CA ARG A 332 -1.87 -4.99 -10.80
C ARG A 332 -3.13 -5.79 -10.47
N GLY A 333 -4.28 -5.14 -10.29
CA GLY A 333 -5.55 -5.83 -10.07
C GLY A 333 -5.97 -6.67 -11.28
N LEU A 334 -5.86 -6.14 -12.51
CA LEU A 334 -6.18 -6.88 -13.73
C LEU A 334 -5.23 -8.07 -13.95
N ALA A 335 -3.93 -7.91 -13.71
CA ALA A 335 -2.98 -9.01 -13.79
C ALA A 335 -3.30 -10.12 -12.77
N HIS A 336 -3.74 -9.73 -11.56
CA HIS A 336 -4.18 -10.70 -10.56
C HIS A 336 -5.46 -11.42 -11.01
N ARG A 337 -6.44 -10.70 -11.56
CA ARG A 337 -7.63 -11.31 -12.19
C ARG A 337 -7.24 -12.29 -13.30
N GLY A 338 -6.27 -11.90 -14.14
CA GLY A 338 -5.75 -12.78 -15.18
C GLY A 338 -5.13 -14.07 -14.64
N LYS A 339 -4.39 -13.98 -13.53
CA LYS A 339 -3.84 -15.18 -12.86
C LYS A 339 -4.93 -16.10 -12.32
N LEU A 340 -5.93 -15.53 -11.62
CA LEU A 340 -7.04 -16.31 -11.06
C LEU A 340 -7.89 -16.99 -12.13
N ASP A 341 -8.01 -16.39 -13.32
CA ASP A 341 -8.82 -16.88 -14.43
C ASP A 341 -8.00 -17.67 -15.46
N ASN A 342 -6.69 -17.85 -15.26
CA ASN A 342 -5.76 -18.41 -16.26
C ASN A 342 -5.86 -17.68 -17.61
N ASN A 343 -5.94 -16.34 -17.57
CA ASN A 343 -6.06 -15.47 -18.74
C ASN A 343 -4.74 -14.75 -19.01
N ASP A 344 -3.86 -15.38 -19.80
CA ASP A 344 -2.55 -14.83 -20.16
C ASP A 344 -2.64 -13.53 -20.98
N GLN A 345 -3.71 -13.35 -21.76
CA GLN A 345 -3.93 -12.12 -22.53
C GLN A 345 -4.16 -10.94 -21.63
N LEU A 346 -4.94 -11.09 -20.55
CA LEU A 346 -5.16 -10.04 -19.56
C LEU A 346 -3.87 -9.70 -18.80
N ILE A 347 -3.07 -10.71 -18.47
CA ILE A 347 -1.75 -10.52 -17.86
C ILE A 347 -0.82 -9.77 -18.82
N LYS A 348 -0.79 -10.16 -20.11
CA LYS A 348 0.02 -9.49 -21.15
C LYS A 348 -0.42 -8.04 -21.33
N PHE A 349 -1.72 -7.77 -21.44
CA PHE A 349 -2.26 -6.40 -21.52
C PHE A 349 -1.77 -5.53 -20.36
N SER A 350 -1.91 -6.03 -19.13
CA SER A 350 -1.49 -5.31 -17.92
C SER A 350 -0.01 -4.96 -17.94
N LYS A 351 0.85 -5.94 -18.25
CA LYS A 351 2.31 -5.74 -18.38
C LYS A 351 2.67 -4.78 -19.51
N THR A 352 1.93 -4.83 -20.62
CA THR A 352 2.16 -3.93 -21.77
C THR A 352 1.86 -2.48 -21.38
N LEU A 353 0.75 -2.23 -20.68
CA LEU A 353 0.40 -0.88 -20.21
C LEU A 353 1.42 -0.35 -19.19
N GLU A 354 1.90 -1.19 -18.25
CA GLU A 354 2.99 -0.82 -17.33
C GLU A 354 4.27 -0.44 -18.10
N ALA A 355 4.67 -1.24 -19.08
CA ALA A 355 5.84 -0.95 -19.90
C ALA A 355 5.68 0.35 -20.70
N VAL A 356 4.49 0.62 -21.26
CA VAL A 356 4.20 1.89 -21.96
C VAL A 356 4.37 3.10 -21.04
N CYS A 357 3.90 3.01 -19.78
CA CYS A 357 4.09 4.10 -18.82
C CYS A 357 5.58 4.39 -18.59
N ILE A 358 6.39 3.36 -18.38
CA ILE A 358 7.84 3.49 -18.15
C ILE A 358 8.52 4.04 -19.40
N ASP A 359 8.26 3.48 -20.59
CA ASP A 359 8.87 3.90 -21.84
C ASP A 359 8.54 5.37 -22.19
N CYS A 360 7.30 5.83 -21.93
CA CYS A 360 6.92 7.23 -22.14
C CYS A 360 7.73 8.15 -21.24
N VAL A 361 7.88 7.83 -19.95
CA VAL A 361 8.71 8.64 -19.04
C VAL A 361 10.16 8.62 -19.48
N GLU A 362 10.72 7.46 -19.83
CA GLU A 362 12.12 7.32 -20.26
C GLU A 362 12.40 8.03 -21.58
N SER A 363 11.40 8.19 -22.47
CA SER A 363 11.50 8.97 -23.70
C SER A 363 11.32 10.48 -23.52
N GLY A 364 11.05 10.95 -22.29
CA GLY A 364 10.87 12.36 -21.97
C GLY A 364 9.41 12.85 -21.96
N SER A 365 8.44 11.97 -22.25
CA SER A 365 7.01 12.28 -22.14
C SER A 365 6.53 11.99 -20.72
N MET A 366 6.41 13.02 -19.89
CA MET A 366 6.07 12.87 -18.46
C MET A 366 5.33 14.08 -17.91
N THR A 367 4.77 13.91 -16.71
CA THR A 367 4.13 14.99 -15.95
C THR A 367 5.14 15.87 -15.22
N LYS A 368 4.67 17.03 -14.76
CA LYS A 368 5.52 18.09 -14.18
C LYS A 368 6.34 17.62 -12.97
N ASP A 369 5.74 16.80 -12.10
CA ASP A 369 6.39 16.26 -10.89
C ASP A 369 7.65 15.45 -11.21
N LEU A 370 7.64 14.70 -12.31
CA LEU A 370 8.81 13.93 -12.78
C LEU A 370 9.77 14.81 -13.56
N ALA A 371 9.26 15.69 -14.42
CA ALA A 371 10.09 16.57 -15.25
C ALA A 371 11.00 17.47 -14.42
N ILE A 372 10.50 18.05 -13.32
CA ILE A 372 11.30 18.91 -12.43
C ILE A 372 12.42 18.16 -11.70
N LEU A 373 12.30 16.85 -11.53
CA LEU A 373 13.37 16.02 -10.95
C LEU A 373 14.57 15.88 -11.90
N ILE A 374 14.31 15.90 -13.21
CA ILE A 374 15.36 15.86 -14.23
C ILE A 374 16.03 17.24 -14.34
N GLY A 375 15.24 18.32 -14.33
CA GLY A 375 15.74 19.67 -14.37
C GLY A 375 14.64 20.72 -14.42
N PRO A 376 14.91 21.95 -13.94
CA PRO A 376 13.90 22.99 -13.81
C PRO A 376 13.34 23.48 -15.17
N SER A 377 14.07 23.25 -16.26
CA SER A 377 13.67 23.63 -17.62
C SER A 377 13.10 22.46 -18.43
N SER A 378 12.93 21.30 -17.84
CA SER A 378 12.40 20.12 -18.54
C SER A 378 10.95 20.35 -18.99
N LYS A 379 10.66 19.97 -20.22
CA LYS A 379 9.29 19.99 -20.73
C LYS A 379 8.44 18.96 -20.03
N TYR A 380 7.17 19.26 -19.84
CA TYR A 380 6.20 18.34 -19.25
C TYR A 380 4.88 18.38 -19.98
N LEU A 381 4.08 17.35 -19.80
CA LEU A 381 2.73 17.22 -20.31
C LEU A 381 1.71 17.50 -19.19
N THR A 382 0.54 18.02 -19.56
CA THR A 382 -0.62 18.01 -18.66
C THR A 382 -1.09 16.58 -18.43
N THR A 383 -1.90 16.34 -17.41
CA THR A 383 -2.46 15.01 -17.12
C THR A 383 -3.17 14.43 -18.35
N THR A 384 -3.99 15.24 -19.02
CA THR A 384 -4.73 14.80 -20.21
C THR A 384 -3.82 14.44 -21.37
N GLN A 385 -2.84 15.32 -21.68
CA GLN A 385 -1.86 15.07 -22.74
C GLN A 385 -1.04 13.81 -22.47
N PHE A 386 -0.62 13.59 -21.21
CA PHE A 386 0.13 12.40 -20.87
C PHE A 386 -0.71 11.11 -21.04
N LEU A 387 -1.98 11.11 -20.60
CA LEU A 387 -2.88 9.99 -20.82
C LEU A 387 -3.18 9.74 -22.31
N ASP A 388 -3.25 10.79 -23.14
CA ASP A 388 -3.43 10.65 -24.58
C ASP A 388 -2.18 10.03 -25.23
N GLU A 389 -0.98 10.46 -24.82
CA GLU A 389 0.28 9.87 -25.30
C GLU A 389 0.37 8.39 -24.91
N LEU A 390 0.04 8.03 -23.66
CA LEU A 390 -0.01 6.64 -23.23
C LEU A 390 -0.95 5.81 -24.09
N ASN A 391 -2.14 6.34 -24.42
CA ASN A 391 -3.11 5.64 -25.27
C ASN A 391 -2.58 5.41 -26.69
N VAL A 392 -1.89 6.41 -27.26
CA VAL A 392 -1.25 6.29 -28.60
C VAL A 392 -0.18 5.19 -28.59
N GLN A 393 0.70 5.19 -27.59
CA GLN A 393 1.77 4.20 -27.49
C GLN A 393 1.24 2.81 -27.16
N LEU A 394 0.20 2.70 -26.33
CA LEU A 394 -0.47 1.45 -26.02
C LEU A 394 -1.07 0.79 -27.28
N LYS A 395 -1.78 1.58 -28.10
CA LYS A 395 -2.32 1.08 -29.37
C LYS A 395 -1.23 0.51 -30.27
N LYS A 396 -0.11 1.23 -30.43
CA LYS A 396 1.02 0.75 -31.23
C LYS A 396 1.58 -0.57 -30.72
N LYS A 397 1.76 -0.72 -29.40
CA LYS A 397 2.31 -1.95 -28.80
C LYS A 397 1.36 -3.15 -28.81
N LEU A 398 0.05 -2.93 -28.87
CA LEU A 398 -0.95 -4.01 -28.92
C LEU A 398 -1.17 -4.54 -30.34
N ILE A 399 -0.83 -3.77 -31.38
CA ILE A 399 -0.93 -4.17 -32.81
C ILE A 399 0.28 -5.00 -33.23
N ASN A 400 1.44 -4.75 -32.64
CA ASN A 400 2.69 -5.49 -32.85
C ASN A 400 2.80 -6.69 -31.90
#